data_7d46a1996c516b32fdc4100a5fdead30
#
_entry.id   7d46a1996c516b32fdc4100a5fdead30
#
_cell.length_a   1.000
_cell.length_b   1.000
_cell.length_c   1.000
_cell.angle_alpha   90.00
_cell.angle_beta   90.00
_cell.angle_gamma   90.00
#
_symmetry.space_group_name_H-M   'P 1'
#
loop_
_entity.id
_entity.type
_entity.pdbx_description
1 polymer ?
#
loop_
_entity_poly.entity_id
_entity_poly.type
_entity_poly.pdbx_seq_one_letter_code
_entity_poly.pdbx_strand_id
1 'polypeptide(L)'
;MPLKFETYHPQGLVRVDDRYFMTSVEVTSAPVKCDPACDGYDRTPGAGIGHLFEFDAKGTLLHDLHLGSGTVYHPGGFDYDGRYLWVPVAEYRPNSRATVYRIDPVTFSAVPFLQVPDHIGGVVHDTANNRFVGMNWGSRTFYVWGPSGQPQRKVANPEQFVDFQDCHYLPAGKAVCGGVASLTVGSTPVQLGGLSLLDLRTLDAVNTVPMTGLTPAGNSVTRNPVWLSTDRGALTLQVVPDDDQSVLYTYRAG
;
A
#
# COMPACT_ATOMS: atom_id res chain seq x y z
N MET A 1 3.10 19.66 -2.57
CA MET A 1 4.34 19.55 -3.39
C MET A 1 3.99 18.80 -4.66
N PRO A 2 3.99 19.42 -5.85
CA PRO A 2 3.82 18.72 -7.11
C PRO A 2 4.96 17.72 -7.35
N LEU A 3 4.64 16.52 -7.82
CA LEU A 3 5.62 15.54 -8.27
C LEU A 3 5.95 15.82 -9.75
N LYS A 4 7.24 15.85 -10.09
CA LYS A 4 7.74 16.31 -11.41
C LYS A 4 8.01 15.13 -12.35
N PHE A 5 7.24 14.07 -12.21
CA PHE A 5 7.31 12.85 -13.03
C PHE A 5 5.93 12.19 -13.08
N GLU A 6 5.72 11.32 -14.05
CA GLU A 6 4.49 10.52 -14.12
C GLU A 6 4.44 9.54 -12.96
N THR A 7 3.40 9.65 -12.14
CA THR A 7 3.25 8.82 -10.95
C THR A 7 2.36 7.61 -11.19
N TYR A 8 1.66 7.55 -12.32
CA TYR A 8 0.71 6.50 -12.66
C TYR A 8 -0.34 6.30 -11.55
N HIS A 9 -0.44 5.11 -10.96
CA HIS A 9 -1.36 4.81 -9.87
C HIS A 9 -0.59 4.48 -8.57
N PRO A 10 -0.35 5.50 -7.70
CA PRO A 10 0.39 5.34 -6.45
C PRO A 10 -0.26 4.36 -5.48
N GLN A 11 0.55 3.55 -4.75
CA GLN A 11 0.05 2.49 -3.87
C GLN A 11 0.60 2.54 -2.46
N GLY A 12 1.87 2.82 -2.27
CA GLY A 12 2.53 2.91 -0.96
C GLY A 12 3.51 4.08 -0.93
N LEU A 13 3.74 4.65 0.25
CA LEU A 13 4.64 5.78 0.46
C LEU A 13 5.39 5.62 1.78
N VAL A 14 6.72 5.73 1.75
CA VAL A 14 7.53 5.91 2.95
C VAL A 14 8.49 7.07 2.78
N ARG A 15 8.88 7.69 3.89
CA ARG A 15 9.94 8.68 3.93
C ARG A 15 11.13 8.13 4.72
N VAL A 16 12.31 8.18 4.11
CA VAL A 16 13.59 7.83 4.73
C VAL A 16 14.47 9.08 4.69
N ASP A 17 14.71 9.68 5.84
CA ASP A 17 15.43 10.96 5.99
C ASP A 17 14.77 12.09 5.17
N ASP A 18 15.45 12.58 4.14
CA ASP A 18 15.00 13.66 3.24
C ASP A 18 14.45 13.13 1.90
N ARG A 19 14.38 11.80 1.72
CA ARG A 19 13.92 11.13 0.52
C ARG A 19 12.60 10.40 0.72
N TYR A 20 11.85 10.31 -0.34
CA TYR A 20 10.59 9.58 -0.40
C TYR A 20 10.73 8.36 -1.31
N PHE A 21 10.12 7.26 -0.90
CA PHE A 21 9.96 6.07 -1.71
C PHE A 21 8.47 5.83 -1.91
N MET A 22 8.07 5.59 -3.16
CA MET A 22 6.67 5.41 -3.51
C MET A 22 6.53 4.23 -4.48
N THR A 23 5.71 3.25 -4.12
CA THR A 23 5.29 2.24 -5.09
C THR A 23 4.17 2.77 -5.96
N SER A 24 4.18 2.36 -7.22
CA SER A 24 3.14 2.71 -8.18
C SER A 24 3.01 1.66 -9.27
N VAL A 25 1.90 1.65 -9.98
CA VAL A 25 1.67 0.77 -11.12
C VAL A 25 1.28 1.57 -12.36
N GLU A 26 2.04 1.37 -13.44
CA GLU A 26 1.65 1.74 -14.79
C GLU A 26 0.80 0.61 -15.39
N VAL A 27 -0.51 0.82 -15.55
CA VAL A 27 -1.41 -0.17 -16.15
C VAL A 27 -1.42 0.02 -17.67
N THR A 28 -0.73 -0.88 -18.39
CA THR A 28 -0.67 -0.85 -19.86
C THR A 28 -1.87 -1.55 -20.51
N SER A 29 -2.51 -2.47 -19.79
CA SER A 29 -3.77 -3.12 -20.17
C SER A 29 -4.60 -3.42 -18.93
N ALA A 30 -5.75 -2.78 -18.79
CA ALA A 30 -6.61 -2.96 -17.62
C ALA A 30 -7.13 -4.41 -17.50
N PRO A 31 -7.24 -4.95 -16.26
CA PRO A 31 -7.95 -6.19 -16.03
C PRO A 31 -9.41 -6.12 -16.52
N VAL A 32 -9.87 -7.16 -17.21
CA VAL A 32 -11.24 -7.26 -17.72
C VAL A 32 -12.00 -8.29 -16.91
N LYS A 33 -13.19 -7.92 -16.41
CA LYS A 33 -14.07 -8.89 -15.72
C LYS A 33 -14.47 -10.03 -16.63
N CYS A 34 -14.55 -11.21 -16.07
CA CYS A 34 -14.93 -12.45 -16.75
C CYS A 34 -16.26 -12.96 -16.20
N ASP A 35 -17.20 -13.26 -17.12
CA ASP A 35 -18.46 -13.93 -16.81
C ASP A 35 -18.78 -14.92 -17.94
N PRO A 36 -18.70 -16.24 -17.73
CA PRO A 36 -18.18 -16.92 -16.53
C PRO A 36 -16.70 -16.66 -16.26
N ALA A 37 -16.21 -17.05 -15.07
CA ALA A 37 -14.81 -16.88 -14.65
C ALA A 37 -13.82 -17.37 -15.73
N CYS A 38 -12.72 -16.62 -15.92
CA CYS A 38 -11.62 -16.99 -16.79
C CYS A 38 -10.48 -17.61 -15.98
N ASP A 39 -10.08 -18.83 -16.31
CA ASP A 39 -9.03 -19.58 -15.61
C ASP A 39 -9.23 -19.65 -14.08
N GLY A 40 -10.49 -19.65 -13.62
CA GLY A 40 -10.85 -19.69 -12.20
C GLY A 40 -10.84 -18.33 -11.49
N TYR A 41 -10.61 -17.23 -12.21
CA TYR A 41 -10.60 -15.86 -11.66
C TYR A 41 -11.81 -15.04 -12.15
N ASP A 42 -12.18 -14.03 -11.37
CA ASP A 42 -13.25 -13.08 -11.70
C ASP A 42 -12.88 -12.08 -12.82
N ARG A 43 -11.59 -12.03 -13.17
CA ARG A 43 -11.03 -11.11 -14.19
C ARG A 43 -9.69 -11.61 -14.74
N THR A 44 -9.32 -11.09 -15.91
CA THR A 44 -7.96 -11.27 -16.45
C THR A 44 -6.95 -10.54 -15.56
N PRO A 45 -5.66 -10.93 -15.58
CA PRO A 45 -4.65 -10.19 -14.79
C PRO A 45 -4.35 -8.80 -15.32
N GLY A 46 -4.71 -8.47 -16.57
CA GLY A 46 -4.22 -7.28 -17.24
C GLY A 46 -2.72 -7.34 -17.54
N ALA A 47 -2.13 -6.18 -17.79
CA ALA A 47 -0.69 -6.01 -17.98
C ALA A 47 -0.25 -4.63 -17.46
N GLY A 48 0.99 -4.53 -16.99
CA GLY A 48 1.52 -3.27 -16.48
C GLY A 48 2.99 -3.38 -16.07
N ILE A 49 3.50 -2.29 -15.52
CA ILE A 49 4.85 -2.17 -14.97
C ILE A 49 4.70 -1.71 -13.51
N GLY A 50 5.31 -2.44 -12.60
CA GLY A 50 5.41 -2.02 -11.20
C GLY A 50 6.64 -1.13 -11.01
N HIS A 51 6.48 -0.03 -10.29
CA HIS A 51 7.53 0.95 -10.01
C HIS A 51 7.78 1.07 -8.51
N LEU A 52 9.03 1.26 -8.14
CA LEU A 52 9.44 1.87 -6.87
C LEU A 52 10.22 3.13 -7.21
N PHE A 53 9.57 4.27 -7.07
CA PHE A 53 10.17 5.58 -7.26
C PHE A 53 10.90 6.03 -6.00
N GLU A 54 12.09 6.62 -6.16
CA GLU A 54 12.72 7.47 -5.18
C GLU A 54 12.67 8.92 -5.66
N PHE A 55 12.26 9.85 -4.81
CA PHE A 55 12.23 11.28 -5.14
C PHE A 55 12.61 12.16 -3.94
N ASP A 56 13.05 13.38 -4.24
CA ASP A 56 13.50 14.34 -3.25
C ASP A 56 12.35 15.21 -2.66
N ALA A 57 12.68 16.02 -1.65
CA ALA A 57 11.76 16.95 -1.02
C ALA A 57 11.31 18.13 -1.92
N LYS A 58 11.71 18.15 -3.19
CA LYS A 58 11.25 19.08 -4.22
C LYS A 58 10.35 18.41 -5.27
N GLY A 59 10.06 17.12 -5.08
CA GLY A 59 9.27 16.30 -6.01
C GLY A 59 10.02 15.89 -7.28
N THR A 60 11.35 15.89 -7.27
CA THR A 60 12.18 15.50 -8.40
C THR A 60 12.51 14.01 -8.29
N LEU A 61 12.22 13.23 -9.34
CA LEU A 61 12.57 11.83 -9.43
C LEU A 61 14.09 11.65 -9.37
N LEU A 62 14.55 10.76 -8.51
CA LEU A 62 15.96 10.39 -8.35
C LEU A 62 16.25 9.02 -8.93
N HIS A 63 15.33 8.06 -8.70
CA HIS A 63 15.47 6.69 -9.17
C HIS A 63 14.11 6.06 -9.46
N ASP A 64 14.08 5.15 -10.42
CA ASP A 64 12.93 4.32 -10.77
C ASP A 64 13.39 2.86 -10.88
N LEU A 65 12.94 2.02 -9.96
CA LEU A 65 13.17 0.58 -9.97
C LEU A 65 11.92 -0.14 -10.45
N HIS A 66 12.01 -0.88 -11.55
CA HIS A 66 10.94 -1.72 -12.00
C HIS A 66 10.84 -3.00 -11.17
N LEU A 67 9.64 -3.34 -10.73
CA LEU A 67 9.33 -4.48 -9.87
C LEU A 67 8.33 -5.44 -10.52
N GLY A 68 8.54 -6.73 -10.24
CA GLY A 68 7.65 -7.79 -10.72
C GLY A 68 8.08 -8.41 -12.05
N SER A 69 7.29 -9.33 -12.55
CA SER A 69 7.49 -9.97 -13.85
C SER A 69 6.20 -10.63 -14.36
N GLY A 70 5.98 -10.62 -15.67
CA GLY A 70 4.82 -11.21 -16.30
C GLY A 70 3.52 -10.58 -15.80
N THR A 71 2.62 -11.40 -15.25
CA THR A 71 1.34 -10.93 -14.70
C THR A 71 1.43 -10.39 -13.27
N VAL A 72 2.57 -10.54 -12.58
CA VAL A 72 2.85 -10.03 -11.24
C VAL A 72 3.55 -8.69 -11.38
N TYR A 73 2.77 -7.61 -11.51
CA TYR A 73 3.26 -6.26 -11.83
C TYR A 73 2.68 -5.16 -10.96
N HIS A 74 1.75 -5.49 -10.04
CA HIS A 74 1.04 -4.51 -9.21
C HIS A 74 1.68 -4.45 -7.82
N PRO A 75 2.62 -3.52 -7.55
CA PRO A 75 3.10 -3.30 -6.20
C PRO A 75 2.00 -2.70 -5.33
N GLY A 76 2.01 -3.02 -4.05
CA GLY A 76 1.04 -2.51 -3.06
C GLY A 76 1.67 -1.56 -2.04
N GLY A 77 0.93 -1.31 -0.95
CA GLY A 77 1.43 -0.61 0.23
C GLY A 77 2.61 -1.37 0.85
N PHE A 78 3.59 -0.65 1.36
CA PHE A 78 4.84 -1.23 1.82
C PHE A 78 5.38 -0.52 3.06
N ASP A 79 6.32 -1.15 3.75
CA ASP A 79 6.87 -0.63 5.00
C ASP A 79 8.41 -0.55 4.96
N TYR A 80 8.96 0.33 5.80
CA TYR A 80 10.39 0.49 6.02
C TYR A 80 10.73 0.17 7.47
N ASP A 81 11.59 -0.82 7.69
CA ASP A 81 11.93 -1.32 9.03
C ASP A 81 13.16 -0.64 9.67
N GLY A 82 13.62 0.45 9.08
CA GLY A 82 14.86 1.13 9.46
C GLY A 82 16.08 0.64 8.69
N ARG A 83 15.94 -0.42 7.87
CA ARG A 83 17.02 -0.97 7.05
C ARG A 83 16.60 -1.32 5.63
N TYR A 84 15.46 -1.98 5.48
CA TYR A 84 14.95 -2.47 4.19
C TYR A 84 13.53 -2.00 3.95
N LEU A 85 13.20 -1.82 2.68
CA LEU A 85 11.83 -1.68 2.21
C LEU A 85 11.26 -3.09 1.94
N TRP A 86 10.04 -3.35 2.41
CA TRP A 86 9.34 -4.63 2.24
C TRP A 86 8.14 -4.41 1.33
N VAL A 87 8.30 -4.76 0.04
CA VAL A 87 7.37 -4.38 -1.03
C VAL A 87 6.66 -5.61 -1.58
N PRO A 88 5.34 -5.74 -1.41
CA PRO A 88 4.56 -6.77 -2.08
C PRO A 88 4.31 -6.36 -3.53
N VAL A 89 4.42 -7.30 -4.45
CA VAL A 89 4.02 -7.14 -5.86
C VAL A 89 3.11 -8.30 -6.22
N ALA A 90 1.88 -8.01 -6.66
CA ALA A 90 0.85 -8.99 -6.92
C ALA A 90 0.35 -8.98 -8.38
N GLU A 91 -0.44 -9.97 -8.76
CA GLU A 91 -1.32 -9.83 -9.93
C GLU A 91 -2.47 -8.88 -9.60
N TYR A 92 -2.95 -8.10 -10.54
CA TYR A 92 -4.03 -7.12 -10.31
C TYR A 92 -5.42 -7.80 -10.32
N ARG A 93 -5.56 -8.83 -9.49
CA ARG A 93 -6.82 -9.57 -9.30
C ARG A 93 -6.84 -10.31 -7.96
N PRO A 94 -8.02 -10.52 -7.32
CA PRO A 94 -8.13 -11.26 -6.07
C PRO A 94 -7.79 -12.75 -6.25
N ASN A 95 -7.45 -13.42 -5.13
CA ASN A 95 -7.16 -14.86 -5.06
C ASN A 95 -6.05 -15.33 -6.02
N SER A 96 -5.10 -14.47 -6.33
CA SER A 96 -4.06 -14.69 -7.33
C SER A 96 -2.72 -15.11 -6.70
N ARG A 97 -1.68 -14.33 -6.90
CA ARG A 97 -0.36 -14.58 -6.31
C ARG A 97 0.39 -13.27 -6.13
N ALA A 98 1.31 -13.25 -5.19
CA ALA A 98 2.19 -12.14 -4.92
C ALA A 98 3.61 -12.61 -4.57
N THR A 99 4.59 -11.73 -4.79
CA THR A 99 5.95 -11.85 -4.28
C THR A 99 6.22 -10.65 -3.38
N VAL A 100 6.66 -10.89 -2.15
CA VAL A 100 7.19 -9.82 -1.29
C VAL A 100 8.69 -9.72 -1.53
N TYR A 101 9.16 -8.52 -1.86
CA TYR A 101 10.57 -8.21 -2.06
C TYR A 101 11.13 -7.53 -0.81
N ARG A 102 12.37 -7.88 -0.48
CA ARG A 102 13.22 -7.11 0.40
C ARG A 102 14.12 -6.23 -0.46
N ILE A 103 14.05 -4.92 -0.28
CA ILE A 103 14.78 -3.96 -1.11
C ILE A 103 15.68 -3.11 -0.21
N ASP A 104 16.93 -3.01 -0.60
CA ASP A 104 17.88 -2.08 0.03
C ASP A 104 17.67 -0.67 -0.56
N PRO A 105 17.31 0.34 0.25
CA PRO A 105 16.98 1.66 -0.26
C PRO A 105 18.21 2.45 -0.77
N VAL A 106 19.44 1.97 -0.52
CA VAL A 106 20.66 2.64 -0.96
C VAL A 106 21.16 2.06 -2.28
N THR A 107 21.14 0.73 -2.40
CA THR A 107 21.68 0.02 -3.58
C THR A 107 20.59 -0.35 -4.58
N PHE A 108 19.32 -0.22 -4.22
CA PHE A 108 18.14 -0.68 -4.99
C PHE A 108 18.19 -2.18 -5.34
N SER A 109 18.95 -2.95 -4.58
CA SER A 109 18.96 -4.40 -4.70
C SER A 109 17.65 -4.98 -4.20
N ALA A 110 16.83 -5.49 -5.10
CA ALA A 110 15.56 -6.15 -4.82
C ALA A 110 15.74 -7.66 -4.82
N VAL A 111 15.47 -8.30 -3.68
CA VAL A 111 15.58 -9.74 -3.51
C VAL A 111 14.22 -10.31 -3.15
N PRO A 112 13.68 -11.32 -3.89
CA PRO A 112 12.48 -12.02 -3.49
C PRO A 112 12.65 -12.63 -2.09
N PHE A 113 11.70 -12.34 -1.19
CA PHE A 113 11.72 -12.81 0.18
C PHE A 113 10.73 -13.97 0.39
N LEU A 114 9.48 -13.80 -0.04
CA LEU A 114 8.49 -14.87 0.02
C LEU A 114 7.49 -14.76 -1.14
N GLN A 115 6.90 -15.90 -1.51
CA GLN A 115 5.81 -15.99 -2.47
C GLN A 115 4.53 -16.41 -1.76
N VAL A 116 3.42 -15.80 -2.12
CA VAL A 116 2.10 -16.03 -1.49
C VAL A 116 1.10 -16.42 -2.57
N PRO A 117 0.31 -17.51 -2.37
CA PRO A 117 -0.76 -17.90 -3.29
C PRO A 117 -2.05 -17.10 -3.04
N ASP A 118 -1.93 -15.78 -2.95
CA ASP A 118 -3.00 -14.79 -2.88
C ASP A 118 -2.46 -13.43 -3.31
N HIS A 119 -3.35 -12.51 -3.68
CA HIS A 119 -3.00 -11.11 -3.85
C HIS A 119 -2.61 -10.51 -2.50
N ILE A 120 -1.43 -9.95 -2.38
CA ILE A 120 -1.01 -9.18 -1.19
C ILE A 120 -0.90 -7.72 -1.60
N GLY A 121 -1.83 -6.91 -1.10
CA GLY A 121 -1.93 -5.48 -1.39
C GLY A 121 -1.15 -4.58 -0.43
N GLY A 122 -0.66 -5.11 0.68
CA GLY A 122 0.17 -4.37 1.64
C GLY A 122 0.92 -5.30 2.57
N VAL A 123 2.08 -4.86 3.07
CA VAL A 123 2.91 -5.60 4.04
C VAL A 123 3.48 -4.64 5.08
N VAL A 124 3.44 -5.06 6.35
CA VAL A 124 4.07 -4.37 7.49
C VAL A 124 5.07 -5.30 8.15
N HIS A 125 6.25 -4.80 8.50
CA HIS A 125 7.23 -5.53 9.30
C HIS A 125 7.05 -5.17 10.80
N ASP A 126 6.38 -6.04 11.56
CA ASP A 126 6.28 -5.94 13.02
C ASP A 126 7.66 -6.23 13.65
N THR A 127 8.49 -5.22 13.73
CA THR A 127 9.87 -5.33 14.21
C THR A 127 9.95 -5.72 15.69
N ALA A 128 8.93 -5.37 16.50
CA ALA A 128 8.89 -5.74 17.91
C ALA A 128 8.75 -7.26 18.11
N ASN A 129 8.02 -7.93 17.23
CA ASN A 129 7.78 -9.38 17.31
C ASN A 129 8.52 -10.16 16.20
N ASN A 130 9.34 -9.47 15.40
CA ASN A 130 10.12 -10.03 14.32
C ASN A 130 9.29 -10.92 13.38
N ARG A 131 8.24 -10.34 12.79
CA ARG A 131 7.30 -11.01 11.90
C ARG A 131 6.71 -10.05 10.89
N PHE A 132 6.13 -10.59 9.82
CA PHE A 132 5.48 -9.82 8.78
C PHE A 132 3.96 -10.00 8.85
N VAL A 133 3.23 -8.92 8.61
CA VAL A 133 1.78 -8.93 8.48
C VAL A 133 1.42 -8.42 7.10
N GLY A 134 0.77 -9.26 6.29
CA GLY A 134 0.29 -8.90 4.97
C GLY A 134 -1.23 -8.83 4.92
N MET A 135 -1.75 -8.02 4.01
CA MET A 135 -3.18 -7.83 3.76
C MET A 135 -3.49 -8.21 2.32
N ASN A 136 -4.55 -8.98 2.11
CA ASN A 136 -4.95 -9.36 0.75
C ASN A 136 -5.85 -8.30 0.08
N TRP A 137 -6.38 -8.64 -1.08
CA TRP A 137 -7.30 -7.78 -1.84
C TRP A 137 -8.45 -7.26 -0.96
N GLY A 138 -8.58 -5.91 -0.92
CA GLY A 138 -9.57 -5.24 -0.07
C GLY A 138 -9.35 -5.44 1.43
N SER A 139 -8.15 -5.83 1.86
CA SER A 139 -7.78 -6.12 3.25
C SER A 139 -8.71 -7.06 4.00
N ARG A 140 -9.34 -8.04 3.29
CA ARG A 140 -10.31 -8.99 3.89
C ARG A 140 -9.66 -10.07 4.74
N THR A 141 -8.37 -10.29 4.55
CA THR A 141 -7.61 -11.34 5.25
C THR A 141 -6.22 -10.82 5.59
N PHE A 142 -5.83 -11.04 6.84
CA PHE A 142 -4.46 -10.86 7.30
C PHE A 142 -3.68 -12.16 7.21
N TYR A 143 -2.46 -12.07 6.73
CA TYR A 143 -1.46 -13.11 6.71
C TYR A 143 -0.36 -12.76 7.69
N VAL A 144 0.09 -13.68 8.51
CA VAL A 144 1.23 -13.50 9.41
C VAL A 144 2.31 -14.49 9.05
N TRP A 145 3.50 -13.99 8.80
CA TRP A 145 4.70 -14.79 8.54
C TRP A 145 5.78 -14.48 9.57
N GLY A 146 6.56 -15.50 9.90
CA GLY A 146 7.73 -15.35 10.74
C GLY A 146 8.91 -14.70 9.99
N PRO A 147 10.04 -14.53 10.68
CA PRO A 147 11.18 -13.74 10.17
C PRO A 147 11.85 -14.31 8.91
N SER A 148 11.67 -15.58 8.62
CA SER A 148 12.15 -16.21 7.36
C SER A 148 11.02 -16.44 6.33
N GLY A 149 9.86 -15.78 6.49
CA GLY A 149 8.74 -15.92 5.57
C GLY A 149 7.85 -17.16 5.82
N GLN A 150 8.11 -17.94 6.88
CA GLN A 150 7.30 -19.11 7.19
C GLN A 150 5.89 -18.69 7.64
N PRO A 151 4.81 -19.30 7.08
CA PRO A 151 3.44 -19.02 7.50
C PRO A 151 3.20 -19.32 8.97
N GLN A 152 2.53 -18.41 9.68
CA GLN A 152 2.15 -18.58 11.10
C GLN A 152 0.64 -18.53 11.30
N ARG A 153 -0.03 -17.54 10.70
CA ARG A 153 -1.48 -17.33 10.85
C ARG A 153 -2.08 -16.82 9.55
N LYS A 154 -3.35 -17.18 9.33
CA LYS A 154 -4.24 -16.55 8.35
C LYS A 154 -5.55 -16.25 9.09
N VAL A 155 -5.97 -14.99 9.11
CA VAL A 155 -7.09 -14.50 9.93
C VAL A 155 -7.96 -13.59 9.08
N ALA A 156 -9.28 -13.78 9.13
CA ALA A 156 -10.21 -12.83 8.52
C ALA A 156 -10.07 -11.46 9.23
N ASN A 157 -10.08 -10.39 8.46
CA ASN A 157 -10.13 -9.04 9.03
C ASN A 157 -11.52 -8.82 9.62
N PRO A 158 -11.68 -8.58 10.94
CA PRO A 158 -12.97 -8.32 11.54
C PRO A 158 -13.53 -6.94 11.17
N GLU A 159 -12.64 -5.98 10.89
CA GLU A 159 -12.98 -4.64 10.43
C GLU A 159 -12.92 -4.59 8.91
N GLN A 160 -14.05 -4.32 8.25
CA GLN A 160 -14.14 -4.31 6.80
C GLN A 160 -14.68 -2.99 6.26
N PHE A 161 -14.76 -1.96 7.10
CA PHE A 161 -15.29 -0.66 6.68
C PHE A 161 -14.29 0.07 5.78
N VAL A 162 -13.01 0.06 6.14
CA VAL A 162 -11.93 0.68 5.36
C VAL A 162 -11.11 -0.41 4.66
N ASP A 163 -11.04 -0.36 3.35
CA ASP A 163 -10.12 -1.17 2.56
C ASP A 163 -8.72 -0.54 2.63
N PHE A 164 -7.84 -1.16 3.43
CA PHE A 164 -6.48 -0.64 3.64
C PHE A 164 -5.68 -0.70 2.34
N GLN A 165 -5.12 0.45 1.97
CA GLN A 165 -4.27 0.61 0.80
C GLN A 165 -2.79 0.61 1.19
N ASP A 166 -2.46 1.28 2.29
CA ASP A 166 -1.08 1.43 2.76
C ASP A 166 -1.05 1.41 4.29
N CYS A 167 -0.09 0.67 4.86
CA CYS A 167 0.05 0.50 6.29
C CYS A 167 1.51 0.61 6.70
N HIS A 168 1.77 1.26 7.85
CA HIS A 168 3.12 1.46 8.38
C HIS A 168 3.21 1.03 9.83
N TYR A 169 4.33 0.38 10.17
CA TYR A 169 4.64 0.02 11.54
C TYR A 169 4.74 1.26 12.43
N LEU A 170 4.13 1.15 13.60
CA LEU A 170 4.30 2.08 14.72
C LEU A 170 4.89 1.35 15.93
N PRO A 171 5.61 2.05 16.82
CA PRO A 171 6.12 1.45 18.04
C PRO A 171 5.06 0.69 18.85
N ALA A 172 5.48 -0.26 19.67
CA ALA A 172 4.65 -1.10 20.51
C ALA A 172 3.72 -2.07 19.76
N GLY A 173 4.13 -2.52 18.56
CA GLY A 173 3.40 -3.55 17.80
C GLY A 173 2.07 -3.05 17.25
N LYS A 174 2.02 -1.81 16.83
CA LYS A 174 0.88 -1.19 16.15
C LYS A 174 1.23 -0.91 14.69
N ALA A 175 0.21 -0.68 13.88
CA ALA A 175 0.36 -0.08 12.56
C ALA A 175 -0.73 0.97 12.34
N VAL A 176 -0.40 2.00 11.57
CA VAL A 176 -1.39 2.91 11.00
C VAL A 176 -1.66 2.50 9.56
N CYS A 177 -2.93 2.38 9.21
CA CYS A 177 -3.38 2.01 7.87
C CYS A 177 -4.29 3.09 7.31
N GLY A 178 -4.02 3.54 6.09
CA GLY A 178 -4.90 4.42 5.33
C GLY A 178 -5.65 3.64 4.26
N GLY A 179 -6.84 4.13 3.91
CA GLY A 179 -7.64 3.52 2.87
C GLY A 179 -8.99 4.20 2.67
N VAL A 180 -9.88 3.53 1.98
CA VAL A 180 -11.22 4.04 1.67
C VAL A 180 -12.31 3.00 1.93
N ALA A 181 -13.48 3.47 2.33
CA ALA A 181 -14.72 2.73 2.25
C ALA A 181 -15.43 3.10 0.94
N SER A 182 -15.68 2.12 0.10
CA SER A 182 -16.42 2.30 -1.15
C SER A 182 -17.91 1.98 -0.91
N LEU A 183 -18.75 3.00 -1.04
CA LEU A 183 -20.18 2.94 -0.80
C LEU A 183 -20.94 3.24 -2.09
N THR A 184 -22.21 2.82 -2.14
CA THR A 184 -23.13 3.23 -3.21
C THR A 184 -24.35 3.88 -2.57
N VAL A 185 -24.58 5.14 -2.90
CA VAL A 185 -25.77 5.91 -2.45
C VAL A 185 -26.70 6.11 -3.63
N GLY A 186 -27.79 5.36 -3.67
CA GLY A 186 -28.61 5.25 -4.88
C GLY A 186 -27.81 4.56 -6.01
N SER A 187 -27.53 5.28 -7.09
CA SER A 187 -26.66 4.82 -8.19
C SER A 187 -25.26 5.47 -8.19
N THR A 188 -24.97 6.31 -7.20
CA THR A 188 -23.73 7.10 -7.16
C THR A 188 -22.70 6.40 -6.28
N PRO A 189 -21.50 6.06 -6.83
CA PRO A 189 -20.39 5.59 -6.01
C PRO A 189 -19.84 6.74 -5.17
N VAL A 190 -19.60 6.47 -3.89
CA VAL A 190 -19.03 7.42 -2.93
C VAL A 190 -17.88 6.75 -2.19
N GLN A 191 -16.76 7.43 -2.06
CA GLN A 191 -15.63 6.98 -1.27
C GLN A 191 -15.51 7.84 -0.01
N LEU A 192 -15.41 7.18 1.15
CA LEU A 192 -15.08 7.80 2.42
C LEU A 192 -13.67 7.34 2.82
N GLY A 193 -12.79 8.30 3.03
CA GLY A 193 -11.46 8.04 3.53
C GLY A 193 -11.45 7.66 4.99
N GLY A 194 -10.44 6.90 5.41
CA GLY A 194 -10.23 6.54 6.80
C GLY A 194 -8.79 6.25 7.13
N LEU A 195 -8.44 6.46 8.42
CA LEU A 195 -7.20 5.99 9.03
C LEU A 195 -7.55 5.04 10.18
N SER A 196 -6.93 3.88 10.20
CA SER A 196 -7.12 2.87 11.26
C SER A 196 -5.81 2.63 12.01
N LEU A 197 -5.90 2.57 13.33
CA LEU A 197 -4.83 2.07 14.19
C LEU A 197 -5.05 0.57 14.41
N LEU A 198 -4.16 -0.26 13.87
CA LEU A 198 -4.21 -1.71 13.95
C LEU A 198 -3.29 -2.21 15.08
N ASP A 199 -3.77 -3.10 15.93
CA ASP A 199 -2.95 -3.88 16.84
C ASP A 199 -2.40 -5.10 16.08
N LEU A 200 -1.10 -5.12 15.81
CA LEU A 200 -0.49 -6.21 15.04
C LEU A 200 -0.50 -7.55 15.77
N ARG A 201 -0.64 -7.58 17.12
CA ARG A 201 -0.70 -8.81 17.89
C ARG A 201 -2.05 -9.52 17.75
N THR A 202 -3.15 -8.78 17.87
CA THR A 202 -4.51 -9.31 17.76
C THR A 202 -5.04 -9.27 16.32
N LEU A 203 -4.55 -8.33 15.50
CA LEU A 203 -5.01 -7.97 14.14
C LEU A 203 -6.38 -7.28 14.15
N ASP A 204 -6.71 -6.63 15.27
CA ASP A 204 -7.93 -5.84 15.40
C ASP A 204 -7.64 -4.35 15.15
N ALA A 205 -8.57 -3.66 14.52
CA ALA A 205 -8.56 -2.20 14.49
C ALA A 205 -8.91 -1.65 15.88
N VAL A 206 -7.94 -1.02 16.52
CA VAL A 206 -8.10 -0.42 17.86
C VAL A 206 -8.96 0.84 17.77
N ASN A 207 -8.77 1.60 16.71
CA ASN A 207 -9.51 2.82 16.41
C ASN A 207 -9.50 3.08 14.91
N THR A 208 -10.60 3.60 14.40
CA THR A 208 -10.73 4.06 13.01
C THR A 208 -11.34 5.46 13.02
N VAL A 209 -10.68 6.40 12.34
CA VAL A 209 -11.14 7.77 12.20
C VAL A 209 -11.46 8.08 10.73
N PRO A 210 -12.60 8.76 10.44
CA PRO A 210 -12.90 9.17 9.08
C PRO A 210 -11.96 10.28 8.62
N MET A 211 -11.56 10.22 7.36
CA MET A 211 -10.79 11.25 6.65
C MET A 211 -11.65 11.80 5.51
N THR A 212 -12.31 12.91 5.77
CA THR A 212 -13.32 13.49 4.85
C THR A 212 -12.73 14.47 3.83
N GLY A 213 -11.42 14.72 3.89
CA GLY A 213 -10.73 15.59 2.93
C GLY A 213 -10.77 15.02 1.52
N LEU A 214 -11.02 15.90 0.54
CA LEU A 214 -10.95 15.57 -0.88
C LEU A 214 -9.88 16.41 -1.56
N THR A 215 -9.28 15.87 -2.61
CA THR A 215 -8.42 16.64 -3.52
C THR A 215 -9.25 17.53 -4.44
N PRO A 216 -8.64 18.48 -5.16
CA PRO A 216 -9.33 19.23 -6.22
C PRO A 216 -9.93 18.32 -7.31
N ALA A 217 -9.37 17.12 -7.52
CA ALA A 217 -9.91 16.10 -8.43
C ALA A 217 -11.10 15.32 -7.85
N GLY A 218 -11.47 15.55 -6.58
CA GLY A 218 -12.57 14.87 -5.90
C GLY A 218 -12.21 13.53 -5.28
N ASN A 219 -10.94 13.14 -5.26
CA ASN A 219 -10.49 11.90 -4.64
C ASN A 219 -10.34 12.04 -3.12
N SER A 220 -10.69 10.99 -2.36
CA SER A 220 -10.39 10.93 -0.94
C SER A 220 -8.89 11.00 -0.69
N VAL A 221 -8.46 11.79 0.31
CA VAL A 221 -7.04 11.96 0.64
C VAL A 221 -6.33 10.68 1.09
N THR A 222 -7.07 9.66 1.50
CA THR A 222 -6.52 8.35 1.88
C THR A 222 -6.80 7.24 0.85
N ARG A 223 -7.21 7.61 -0.38
CA ARG A 223 -7.49 6.65 -1.46
C ARG A 223 -6.28 5.83 -1.88
N ASN A 224 -5.13 6.47 -1.93
CA ASN A 224 -3.82 5.93 -2.31
C ASN A 224 -2.87 6.03 -1.11
N PRO A 225 -1.54 6.06 -1.27
CA PRO A 225 -0.62 5.93 -0.16
C PRO A 225 -0.75 7.02 0.89
N VAL A 226 -0.48 6.63 2.12
CA VAL A 226 -0.41 7.51 3.27
C VAL A 226 0.90 7.29 4.04
N TRP A 227 1.49 8.35 4.56
CA TRP A 227 2.62 8.28 5.48
C TRP A 227 2.35 9.13 6.70
N LEU A 228 2.31 8.49 7.89
CA LEU A 228 2.11 9.18 9.16
C LEU A 228 3.43 9.23 9.92
N SER A 229 3.82 10.42 10.34
CA SER A 229 5.05 10.65 11.11
C SER A 229 4.85 11.74 12.17
N THR A 230 5.81 11.85 13.08
CA THR A 230 5.90 12.97 14.01
C THR A 230 7.10 13.83 13.61
N ASP A 231 6.88 15.12 13.40
CA ASP A 231 7.92 16.12 13.19
C ASP A 231 7.84 17.17 14.29
N ARG A 232 8.92 17.30 15.08
CA ARG A 232 9.03 18.24 16.20
C ARG A 232 7.84 18.21 17.16
N GLY A 233 7.31 17.02 17.41
CA GLY A 233 6.17 16.78 18.29
C GLY A 233 4.78 17.02 17.65
N ALA A 234 4.71 17.48 16.42
CA ALA A 234 3.48 17.58 15.66
C ALA A 234 3.26 16.33 14.81
N LEU A 235 2.02 15.82 14.79
CA LEU A 235 1.64 14.73 13.91
C LEU A 235 1.54 15.26 12.46
N THR A 236 2.20 14.56 11.54
CA THR A 236 2.21 14.93 10.12
C THR A 236 1.73 13.76 9.29
N LEU A 237 0.69 13.98 8.50
CA LEU A 237 0.18 13.05 7.49
C LEU A 237 0.59 13.53 6.11
N GLN A 238 1.25 12.67 5.34
CA GLN A 238 1.61 12.90 3.94
C GLN A 238 0.88 11.89 3.07
N VAL A 239 0.34 12.33 1.94
CA VAL A 239 -0.51 11.52 1.06
C VAL A 239 -0.30 11.88 -0.41
N VAL A 240 -0.49 10.89 -1.30
CA VAL A 240 -0.45 11.07 -2.77
C VAL A 240 -1.71 10.44 -3.36
N PRO A 241 -2.89 11.09 -3.22
CA PRO A 241 -4.17 10.47 -3.52
C PRO A 241 -4.58 10.46 -4.99
N ASP A 242 -3.96 11.28 -5.83
CA ASP A 242 -4.30 11.41 -7.24
C ASP A 242 -3.37 10.56 -8.12
N ASP A 243 -3.85 10.17 -9.29
CA ASP A 243 -3.11 9.38 -10.27
C ASP A 243 -2.38 10.29 -11.26
N ASP A 244 -1.41 9.77 -12.01
CA ASP A 244 -0.67 10.40 -13.11
C ASP A 244 0.09 11.67 -12.70
N GLN A 245 -0.54 12.83 -12.74
CA GLN A 245 0.02 14.15 -12.38
C GLN A 245 -0.21 14.44 -10.89
N SER A 246 0.48 13.73 -10.02
CA SER A 246 0.18 13.74 -8.59
C SER A 246 0.80 14.90 -7.82
N VAL A 247 0.19 15.17 -6.65
CA VAL A 247 0.68 16.09 -5.64
C VAL A 247 0.84 15.35 -4.32
N LEU A 248 2.00 15.49 -3.68
CA LEU A 248 2.17 15.09 -2.28
C LEU A 248 1.61 16.20 -1.39
N TYR A 249 0.51 15.90 -0.71
CA TYR A 249 -0.11 16.78 0.28
C TYR A 249 0.47 16.49 1.66
N THR A 250 0.59 17.54 2.48
CA THR A 250 1.05 17.43 3.86
C THR A 250 0.05 18.11 4.78
N TYR A 251 -0.49 17.34 5.72
CA TYR A 251 -1.39 17.81 6.77
C TYR A 251 -0.63 17.76 8.10
N ARG A 252 -0.78 18.80 8.93
CA ARG A 252 -0.20 18.85 10.27
C ARG A 252 -1.30 19.07 11.29
N ALA A 253 -1.30 18.23 12.33
CA ALA A 253 -2.10 18.49 13.51
C ALA A 253 -1.29 19.42 14.42
N GLY A 254 -1.85 20.62 14.65
CA GLY A 254 -1.30 21.61 15.56
C GLY A 254 -1.88 21.45 16.96
#